data_fcf99ef4191c3468f0a7dd8849cfe8ff
#
_entry.id   fcf99ef4191c3468f0a7dd8849cfe8ff
#
_cell.length_a   1.000
_cell.length_b   1.000
_cell.length_c   1.000
_cell.angle_alpha   90.00
_cell.angle_beta   90.00
_cell.angle_gamma   90.00
#
_symmetry.space_group_name_H-M   'P 1'
#
loop_
_entity.id
_entity.type
_entity.pdbx_description
1 polymer ?
#
loop_
_entity_poly.entity_id
_entity_poly.type
_entity_poly.pdbx_seq_one_letter_code
_entity_poly.pdbx_strand_id
1 'polypeptide(L)'
;MKSLKRNYELALAALEELTGELVLKNIKEDVAERSQPQLAPASLEQILDEFGILPSASLFLGAAYDGLPILLNLNDPSPGPILVTSDQGSGKTAFLQVVAQAISKIHSPVDLQFGVITDHPDEWKGFEELKNCMGIFPTYHNDADNFILSLADWAHNN
;
A
#
# COMPACT_ATOMS: atom_id res chain seq x y z
N MET A 1 12.12 -10.15 -26.41
CA MET A 1 11.58 -11.17 -25.48
C MET A 1 12.23 -12.55 -25.58
N LYS A 2 12.64 -13.05 -26.77
CA LYS A 2 13.29 -14.39 -26.89
C LYS A 2 14.66 -14.50 -26.22
N SER A 3 15.45 -13.43 -26.12
CA SER A 3 16.79 -13.41 -25.52
C SER A 3 16.77 -13.58 -23.99
N LEU A 4 15.85 -12.94 -23.29
CA LEU A 4 15.75 -13.01 -21.82
C LEU A 4 15.39 -14.43 -21.33
N LYS A 5 14.46 -15.08 -22.03
CA LYS A 5 14.03 -16.44 -21.71
C LYS A 5 15.18 -17.46 -21.88
N ARG A 6 15.97 -17.29 -22.94
CA ARG A 6 17.14 -18.14 -23.21
C ARG A 6 18.26 -17.96 -22.17
N ASN A 7 18.48 -16.72 -21.70
CA ASN A 7 19.48 -16.46 -20.66
C ASN A 7 19.04 -17.00 -19.29
N TYR A 8 17.74 -16.98 -19.00
CA TYR A 8 17.18 -17.58 -17.80
C TYR A 8 17.30 -19.11 -17.80
N GLU A 9 17.00 -19.75 -18.93
CA GLU A 9 17.14 -21.20 -19.12
C GLU A 9 18.61 -21.66 -19.00
N LEU A 10 19.55 -20.87 -19.54
CA LEU A 10 20.99 -21.13 -19.41
C LEU A 10 21.49 -20.96 -17.97
N ALA A 11 21.00 -19.96 -17.26
CA ALA A 11 21.33 -19.75 -15.85
C ALA A 11 20.79 -20.87 -14.95
N LEU A 12 19.59 -21.35 -15.22
CA LEU A 12 19.00 -22.50 -14.53
C LEU A 12 19.80 -23.78 -14.79
N ALA A 13 20.15 -24.06 -16.03
CA ALA A 13 20.94 -25.24 -16.38
C ALA A 13 22.34 -25.21 -15.73
N ALA A 14 22.99 -24.05 -15.69
CA ALA A 14 24.27 -23.87 -15.01
C ALA A 14 24.17 -24.05 -13.49
N LEU A 15 23.06 -23.63 -12.89
CA LEU A 15 22.78 -23.82 -11.46
C LEU A 15 22.52 -25.30 -11.14
N GLU A 16 21.80 -26.01 -12.01
CA GLU A 16 21.56 -27.46 -11.88
C GLU A 16 22.87 -28.26 -11.97
N GLU A 17 23.77 -27.85 -12.85
CA GLU A 17 25.09 -28.50 -13.01
C GLU A 17 26.04 -28.24 -11.84
N LEU A 18 25.96 -27.05 -11.23
CA LEU A 18 26.81 -26.64 -10.11
C LEU A 18 26.35 -27.13 -8.73
N THR A 19 25.06 -27.37 -8.54
CA THR A 19 24.49 -27.63 -7.21
C THR A 19 23.99 -29.05 -7.01
N GLY A 20 23.89 -29.84 -8.07
CA GLY A 20 23.33 -31.19 -8.02
C GLY A 20 21.84 -31.21 -7.61
N GLU A 21 21.15 -32.27 -8.05
CA GLU A 21 19.71 -32.45 -7.86
C GLU A 21 19.21 -32.31 -6.40
N LEU A 22 20.08 -32.57 -5.42
CA LEU A 22 19.76 -32.56 -3.99
C LEU A 22 19.51 -31.14 -3.42
N VAL A 23 20.21 -30.12 -3.91
CA VAL A 23 20.04 -28.74 -3.41
C VAL A 23 18.79 -28.10 -4.00
N LEU A 24 18.50 -28.38 -5.27
CA LEU A 24 17.25 -27.91 -5.90
C LEU A 24 16.01 -28.59 -5.31
N LYS A 25 16.10 -29.84 -4.90
CA LYS A 25 15.02 -30.56 -4.21
C LYS A 25 14.78 -29.94 -2.82
N ASN A 26 15.83 -29.67 -2.07
CA ASN A 26 15.74 -29.02 -0.75
C ASN A 26 15.22 -27.59 -0.86
N ILE A 27 15.61 -26.81 -1.88
CA ILE A 27 15.07 -25.45 -2.12
C ILE A 27 13.60 -25.52 -2.53
N LYS A 28 13.19 -26.48 -3.38
CA LYS A 28 11.79 -26.67 -3.74
C LYS A 28 10.93 -27.14 -2.59
N GLU A 29 11.44 -28.02 -1.74
CA GLU A 29 10.76 -28.47 -0.52
C GLU A 29 10.70 -27.34 0.53
N ASP A 30 11.77 -26.56 0.74
CA ASP A 30 11.80 -25.38 1.63
C ASP A 30 10.88 -24.23 1.14
N VAL A 31 10.75 -24.05 -0.17
CA VAL A 31 9.79 -23.07 -0.76
C VAL A 31 8.35 -23.61 -0.71
N ALA A 32 8.14 -24.91 -0.80
CA ALA A 32 6.83 -25.53 -0.67
C ALA A 32 6.38 -25.67 0.80
N GLU A 33 7.31 -25.88 1.73
CA GLU A 33 7.03 -25.92 3.17
C GLU A 33 6.98 -24.52 3.82
N ARG A 34 7.52 -23.48 3.18
CA ARG A 34 7.10 -22.11 3.45
C ARG A 34 5.70 -21.90 2.89
N SER A 35 4.76 -22.75 3.31
CA SER A 35 3.35 -22.37 3.39
C SER A 35 3.38 -20.97 3.96
N GLN A 36 2.99 -19.98 3.16
CA GLN A 36 2.80 -18.62 3.67
C GLN A 36 2.09 -18.77 5.00
N PRO A 37 2.65 -18.29 6.11
CA PRO A 37 1.89 -18.26 7.33
C PRO A 37 0.60 -17.56 6.94
N GLN A 38 -0.51 -18.26 6.98
CA GLN A 38 -1.82 -17.68 6.78
C GLN A 38 -1.99 -16.83 8.03
N LEU A 39 -1.45 -15.59 7.95
CA LEU A 39 -1.69 -14.58 8.97
C LEU A 39 -3.20 -14.50 9.08
N ALA A 40 -3.72 -14.92 10.22
CA ALA A 40 -5.13 -14.70 10.53
C ALA A 40 -5.41 -13.22 10.24
N PRO A 41 -6.55 -12.87 9.62
CA PRO A 41 -6.84 -11.49 9.27
C PRO A 41 -6.80 -10.64 10.56
N ALA A 42 -5.67 -9.98 10.79
CA ALA A 42 -5.49 -9.07 11.90
C ALA A 42 -6.24 -7.77 11.57
N SER A 43 -6.93 -7.20 12.55
CA SER A 43 -7.51 -5.87 12.38
C SER A 43 -6.41 -4.82 12.29
N LEU A 44 -6.69 -3.69 11.62
CA LEU A 44 -5.76 -2.56 11.58
C LEU A 44 -5.30 -2.14 12.99
N GLU A 45 -6.20 -2.18 13.97
CA GLU A 45 -5.90 -1.85 15.37
C GLU A 45 -4.86 -2.80 15.97
N GLN A 46 -5.06 -4.09 15.82
CA GLN A 46 -4.11 -5.10 16.31
C GLN A 46 -2.73 -4.91 15.69
N ILE A 47 -2.67 -4.66 14.39
CA ILE A 47 -1.41 -4.43 13.67
C ILE A 47 -0.72 -3.16 14.20
N LEU A 48 -1.45 -2.05 14.35
CA LEU A 48 -0.88 -0.80 14.84
C LEU A 48 -0.43 -0.88 16.29
N ASP A 49 -1.15 -1.62 17.14
CA ASP A 49 -0.78 -1.85 18.54
C ASP A 49 0.54 -2.64 18.67
N GLU A 50 0.77 -3.60 17.77
CA GLU A 50 2.02 -4.38 17.75
C GLU A 50 3.23 -3.52 17.36
N PHE A 51 3.06 -2.55 16.48
CA PHE A 51 4.16 -1.68 16.03
C PHE A 51 4.49 -0.55 16.99
N GLY A 52 3.57 -0.21 17.89
CA GLY A 52 3.74 0.92 18.79
C GLY A 52 3.81 2.26 18.05
N ILE A 53 4.78 3.12 18.41
CA ILE A 53 4.89 4.47 17.84
C ILE A 53 5.56 4.40 16.47
N LEU A 54 4.82 4.72 15.42
CA LEU A 54 5.34 4.86 14.06
C LEU A 54 5.94 6.26 13.84
N PRO A 55 6.87 6.41 12.87
CA PRO A 55 7.43 7.73 12.53
C PRO A 55 6.36 8.73 12.12
N SER A 56 6.43 9.96 12.62
CA SER A 56 5.41 11.00 12.42
C SER A 56 5.19 11.40 10.95
N ALA A 57 6.22 11.29 10.12
CA ALA A 57 6.15 11.59 8.69
C ALA A 57 6.05 10.33 7.83
N SER A 58 5.30 9.32 8.27
CA SER A 58 5.14 8.07 7.53
C SER A 58 3.68 7.76 7.24
N LEU A 59 3.41 7.25 6.03
CA LEU A 59 2.12 6.72 5.66
C LEU A 59 2.16 5.19 5.78
N PHE A 60 1.28 4.62 6.61
CA PHE A 60 1.16 3.16 6.74
C PHE A 60 0.40 2.59 5.54
N LEU A 61 1.04 1.68 4.81
CA LEU A 61 0.47 1.01 3.64
C LEU A 61 0.00 -0.42 3.93
N GLY A 62 0.49 -1.04 5.00
CA GLY A 62 0.15 -2.41 5.36
C GLY A 62 1.24 -3.08 6.18
N ALA A 63 1.12 -4.39 6.37
CA ALA A 63 2.14 -5.24 6.96
C ALA A 63 2.67 -6.24 5.94
N ALA A 64 3.97 -6.48 5.96
CA ALA A 64 4.61 -7.50 5.16
C ALA A 64 4.33 -8.92 5.74
N TYR A 65 4.64 -9.95 4.98
CA TYR A 65 4.40 -11.34 5.39
C TYR A 65 5.19 -11.75 6.65
N ASP A 66 6.28 -11.06 6.94
CA ASP A 66 7.12 -11.23 8.14
C ASP A 66 6.62 -10.40 9.34
N GLY A 67 5.48 -9.74 9.19
CA GLY A 67 4.86 -8.90 10.21
C GLY A 67 5.41 -7.49 10.30
N LEU A 68 6.39 -7.07 9.48
CA LEU A 68 6.94 -5.73 9.52
C LEU A 68 6.01 -4.70 8.84
N PRO A 69 5.94 -3.44 9.35
CA PRO A 69 5.12 -2.41 8.73
C PRO A 69 5.73 -1.94 7.40
N ILE A 70 4.89 -1.80 6.39
CA ILE A 70 5.26 -1.17 5.12
C ILE A 70 4.90 0.31 5.24
N LEU A 71 5.92 1.16 5.26
CA LEU A 71 5.77 2.60 5.47
C LEU A 71 6.29 3.36 4.26
N LEU A 72 5.57 4.41 3.86
CA LEU A 72 6.05 5.43 2.94
C LEU A 72 6.53 6.64 3.74
N ASN A 73 7.76 7.09 3.48
CA ASN A 73 8.28 8.31 4.09
C ASN A 73 7.74 9.54 3.34
N LEU A 74 6.92 10.33 4.00
CA LEU A 74 6.31 11.53 3.42
C LEU A 74 7.27 12.72 3.28
N ASN A 75 8.42 12.68 3.98
CA ASN A 75 9.47 13.69 3.84
C ASN A 75 10.43 13.41 2.67
N ASP A 76 10.31 12.25 2.02
CA ASP A 76 11.13 11.93 0.86
C ASP A 76 10.52 12.60 -0.38
N PRO A 77 11.23 13.48 -1.08
CA PRO A 77 10.72 14.10 -2.29
C PRO A 77 10.65 13.14 -3.49
N SER A 78 11.24 11.95 -3.36
CA SER A 78 11.34 10.98 -4.45
C SER A 78 10.07 10.19 -4.76
N PRO A 79 9.23 9.78 -3.79
CA PRO A 79 8.01 9.09 -4.13
C PRO A 79 6.97 10.09 -4.64
N GLY A 80 6.92 10.31 -5.91
CA GLY A 80 5.84 11.06 -6.54
C GLY A 80 4.47 10.38 -6.34
N PRO A 81 3.51 10.57 -7.23
CA PRO A 81 2.19 9.94 -7.15
C PRO A 81 2.29 8.42 -7.09
N ILE A 82 1.52 7.79 -6.20
CA ILE A 82 1.42 6.33 -6.11
C ILE A 82 0.24 5.87 -6.97
N LEU A 83 0.50 4.93 -7.88
CA LEU A 83 -0.53 4.29 -8.69
C LEU A 83 -0.80 2.87 -8.16
N VAL A 84 -2.04 2.63 -7.72
CA VAL A 84 -2.51 1.30 -7.31
C VAL A 84 -3.34 0.69 -8.43
N THR A 85 -2.87 -0.39 -9.03
CA THR A 85 -3.54 -1.08 -10.13
C THR A 85 -3.78 -2.55 -9.78
N SER A 86 -4.94 -3.07 -10.17
CA SER A 86 -5.28 -4.49 -10.06
C SER A 86 -6.61 -4.77 -10.76
N ASP A 87 -7.00 -6.02 -10.85
CA ASP A 87 -8.26 -6.42 -11.44
C ASP A 87 -9.48 -5.87 -10.69
N GLN A 88 -10.63 -5.87 -11.36
CA GLN A 88 -11.88 -5.47 -10.73
C GLN A 88 -12.20 -6.41 -9.55
N GLY A 89 -12.65 -5.84 -8.43
CA GLY A 89 -13.01 -6.60 -7.23
C GLY A 89 -11.82 -7.09 -6.39
N SER A 90 -10.57 -6.72 -6.72
CA SER A 90 -9.36 -7.16 -6.00
C SER A 90 -9.06 -6.37 -4.71
N GLY A 91 -9.94 -5.47 -4.28
CA GLY A 91 -9.79 -4.77 -3.00
C GLY A 91 -9.04 -3.43 -3.05
N LYS A 92 -8.89 -2.79 -4.24
CA LYS A 92 -8.23 -1.47 -4.34
C LYS A 92 -8.85 -0.42 -3.41
N THR A 93 -10.18 -0.31 -3.43
CA THR A 93 -10.90 0.63 -2.56
C THR A 93 -10.68 0.26 -1.09
N ALA A 94 -10.78 -1.02 -0.73
CA ALA A 94 -10.53 -1.48 0.64
C ALA A 94 -9.11 -1.16 1.11
N PHE A 95 -8.10 -1.30 0.24
CA PHE A 95 -6.73 -0.89 0.55
C PHE A 95 -6.64 0.62 0.85
N LEU A 96 -7.23 1.47 0.01
CA LEU A 96 -7.22 2.92 0.23
C LEU A 96 -8.00 3.31 1.50
N GLN A 97 -9.08 2.60 1.82
CA GLN A 97 -9.83 2.79 3.06
C GLN A 97 -8.99 2.43 4.30
N VAL A 98 -8.20 1.36 4.24
CA VAL A 98 -7.25 1.00 5.32
C VAL A 98 -6.21 2.10 5.51
N VAL A 99 -5.67 2.64 4.43
CA VAL A 99 -4.72 3.78 4.47
C VAL A 99 -5.36 5.00 5.12
N ALA A 100 -6.57 5.37 4.73
CA ALA A 100 -7.31 6.51 5.31
C ALA A 100 -7.61 6.32 6.81
N GLN A 101 -7.99 5.12 7.22
CA GLN A 101 -8.18 4.78 8.63
C GLN A 101 -6.87 4.86 9.43
N ALA A 102 -5.78 4.35 8.85
CA ALA A 102 -4.45 4.42 9.46
C ALA A 102 -4.01 5.87 9.67
N ILE A 103 -4.21 6.76 8.68
CA ILE A 103 -3.97 8.20 8.82
C ILE A 103 -4.68 8.75 10.06
N SER A 104 -5.97 8.48 10.21
CA SER A 104 -6.76 9.01 11.32
C SER A 104 -6.39 8.41 12.68
N LYS A 105 -5.80 7.22 12.72
CA LYS A 105 -5.34 6.60 13.97
C LYS A 105 -3.94 7.08 14.37
N ILE A 106 -3.04 7.24 13.41
CA ILE A 106 -1.63 7.51 13.64
C ILE A 106 -1.36 9.02 13.73
N HIS A 107 -2.01 9.83 12.89
CA HIS A 107 -1.68 11.24 12.73
C HIS A 107 -2.71 12.18 13.35
N SER A 108 -2.22 13.36 13.76
CA SER A 108 -3.08 14.49 14.07
C SER A 108 -3.57 15.17 12.78
N PRO A 109 -4.76 15.80 12.78
CA PRO A 109 -5.25 16.56 11.60
C PRO A 109 -4.36 17.75 11.22
N VAL A 110 -3.48 18.20 12.13
CA VAL A 110 -2.51 19.26 11.84
C VAL A 110 -1.34 18.74 11.01
N ASP A 111 -0.97 17.48 11.21
CA ASP A 111 0.22 16.88 10.58
C ASP A 111 -0.12 16.27 9.22
N LEU A 112 -1.28 15.61 9.09
CA LEU A 112 -1.67 14.91 7.88
C LEU A 112 -3.19 14.88 7.72
N GLN A 113 -3.66 15.29 6.56
CA GLN A 113 -5.06 15.24 6.15
C GLN A 113 -5.18 14.51 4.81
N PHE A 114 -6.38 14.04 4.50
CA PHE A 114 -6.69 13.43 3.21
C PHE A 114 -8.06 13.87 2.71
N GLY A 115 -8.22 13.88 1.40
CA GLY A 115 -9.52 13.98 0.72
C GLY A 115 -9.64 12.85 -0.29
N VAL A 116 -10.86 12.46 -0.59
CA VAL A 116 -11.14 11.39 -1.54
C VAL A 116 -11.94 11.94 -2.72
N ILE A 117 -11.45 11.71 -3.93
CA ILE A 117 -12.19 12.00 -5.17
C ILE A 117 -12.55 10.65 -5.80
N THR A 118 -13.85 10.40 -6.01
CA THR A 118 -14.32 9.08 -6.43
C THR A 118 -15.61 9.16 -7.24
N ASP A 119 -15.82 8.20 -8.15
CA ASP A 119 -17.10 7.98 -8.84
C ASP A 119 -18.13 7.25 -7.94
N HIS A 120 -17.65 6.65 -6.84
CA HIS A 120 -18.46 5.82 -5.95
C HIS A 120 -18.40 6.33 -4.51
N PRO A 121 -19.00 7.51 -4.20
CA PRO A 121 -18.96 8.08 -2.86
C PRO A 121 -19.62 7.19 -1.80
N ASP A 122 -20.58 6.36 -2.21
CA ASP A 122 -21.26 5.43 -1.30
C ASP A 122 -20.32 4.40 -0.67
N GLU A 123 -19.22 4.03 -1.33
CA GLU A 123 -18.21 3.13 -0.78
C GLU A 123 -17.45 3.77 0.39
N TRP A 124 -17.49 5.11 0.50
CA TRP A 124 -16.75 5.89 1.50
C TRP A 124 -17.62 6.39 2.66
N LYS A 125 -18.84 5.87 2.80
CA LYS A 125 -19.74 6.23 3.92
C LYS A 125 -19.07 6.01 5.27
N GLY A 126 -19.12 7.03 6.13
CA GLY A 126 -18.51 7.02 7.47
C GLY A 126 -17.04 7.47 7.49
N PHE A 127 -16.39 7.62 6.34
CA PHE A 127 -15.02 8.15 6.30
C PHE A 127 -14.97 9.67 6.43
N GLU A 128 -16.05 10.36 6.08
CA GLU A 128 -16.23 11.80 6.30
C GLU A 128 -16.19 12.18 7.79
N GLU A 129 -16.48 11.25 8.68
CA GLU A 129 -16.43 11.46 10.13
C GLU A 129 -15.00 11.33 10.71
N LEU A 130 -14.06 10.83 9.92
CA LEU A 130 -12.67 10.70 10.37
C LEU A 130 -12.05 12.08 10.52
N LYS A 131 -11.40 12.30 11.66
CA LYS A 131 -10.83 13.62 12.05
C LYS A 131 -9.86 14.22 11.03
N ASN A 132 -9.22 13.39 10.20
CA ASN A 132 -8.24 13.79 9.19
C ASN A 132 -8.87 13.93 7.78
N CYS A 133 -10.16 13.62 7.62
CA CYS A 133 -10.84 13.70 6.33
C CYS A 133 -11.23 15.15 6.02
N MET A 134 -10.81 15.65 4.87
CA MET A 134 -11.20 16.98 4.35
C MET A 134 -12.52 16.92 3.58
N GLY A 135 -12.90 15.74 3.08
CA GLY A 135 -14.13 15.51 2.34
C GLY A 135 -14.07 14.33 1.38
N ILE A 136 -15.25 13.88 0.97
CA ILE A 136 -15.46 12.89 -0.08
C ILE A 136 -16.12 13.61 -1.26
N PHE A 137 -15.44 13.71 -2.38
CA PHE A 137 -15.82 14.51 -3.53
C PHE A 137 -16.15 13.61 -4.72
N PRO A 138 -17.43 13.57 -5.16
CA PRO A 138 -17.78 12.87 -6.39
C PRO A 138 -17.09 13.51 -7.61
N THR A 139 -16.50 12.72 -8.50
CA THR A 139 -15.77 13.21 -9.70
C THR A 139 -16.64 14.04 -10.64
N TYR A 140 -17.96 13.80 -10.63
CA TYR A 140 -18.94 14.51 -11.46
C TYR A 140 -19.46 15.81 -10.83
N HIS A 141 -18.92 16.23 -9.67
CA HIS A 141 -19.34 17.45 -8.97
C HIS A 141 -18.22 18.49 -8.97
N ASN A 142 -18.58 19.77 -9.13
CA ASN A 142 -17.63 20.88 -9.17
C ASN A 142 -16.78 21.01 -7.88
N ASP A 143 -17.22 20.43 -6.79
CA ASP A 143 -16.46 20.43 -5.52
C ASP A 143 -15.17 19.64 -5.63
N ALA A 144 -15.09 18.61 -6.49
CA ALA A 144 -13.86 17.89 -6.75
C ALA A 144 -12.83 18.80 -7.44
N ASP A 145 -13.24 19.58 -8.42
CA ASP A 145 -12.37 20.54 -9.10
C ASP A 145 -11.91 21.64 -8.14
N ASN A 146 -12.83 22.18 -7.35
CA ASN A 146 -12.51 23.21 -6.35
C ASN A 146 -11.52 22.67 -5.29
N PHE A 147 -11.67 21.43 -4.89
CA PHE A 147 -10.74 20.79 -3.94
C PHE A 147 -9.34 20.65 -4.56
N ILE A 148 -9.22 20.19 -5.81
CA ILE A 148 -7.93 20.07 -6.51
C ILE A 148 -7.26 21.45 -6.62
N LEU A 149 -8.02 22.48 -7.03
CA LEU A 149 -7.51 23.84 -7.17
C LEU A 149 -7.02 24.39 -5.81
N SER A 150 -7.76 24.14 -4.74
CA SER A 150 -7.35 24.58 -3.39
C SER A 150 -6.04 23.92 -2.94
N LEU A 151 -5.83 22.63 -3.25
CA LEU A 151 -4.58 21.93 -2.97
C LEU A 151 -3.41 22.49 -3.80
N ALA A 152 -3.66 22.79 -5.08
CA ALA A 152 -2.65 23.39 -5.97
C ALA A 152 -2.24 24.79 -5.46
N ASP A 153 -3.20 25.62 -5.06
CA ASP A 153 -2.93 26.94 -4.48
C ASP A 153 -2.17 26.83 -3.16
N TRP A 154 -2.54 25.90 -2.30
CA TRP A 154 -1.83 25.65 -1.05
C TRP A 154 -0.38 25.21 -1.31
N ALA A 155 -0.17 24.28 -2.24
CA ALA A 155 1.18 23.79 -2.57
C ALA A 155 2.06 24.86 -3.23
N HIS A 156 1.45 25.86 -3.93
CA HIS A 156 2.20 26.95 -4.54
C HIS A 156 2.64 28.01 -3.52
N ASN A 157 1.90 28.17 -2.42
CA ASN A 157 2.12 29.21 -1.42
C ASN A 157 2.95 28.75 -0.21
N ASN A 158 3.30 27.47 -0.11
CA ASN A 158 4.08 26.85 0.95
C ASN A 158 5.34 26.17 0.42
#